data_f7774a772c1bb1142c4768f4768b1f4f
#
_entry.id   f7774a772c1bb1142c4768f4768b1f4f
#
_cell.length_a   1.000
_cell.length_b   1.000
_cell.length_c   1.000
_cell.angle_alpha   90.00
_cell.angle_beta   90.00
_cell.angle_gamma   90.00
#
_symmetry.space_group_name_H-M   'P 1'
#
loop_
_entity.id
_entity.type
_entity.pdbx_description
1 polymer ?
#
loop_
_entity_poly.entity_id
_entity_poly.type
_entity_poly.pdbx_seq_one_letter_code
_entity_poly.pdbx_strand_id
1 'polypeptide(L)'
;PVKITADDRTVESIVDFTERFVKADPRYSASFTGNYYSSREMIGELVLVLSVAVALLYFILAAQFESIVQPLVILSEIVIDVFWVFLVLWLLGESLNIMSMIGIVVMSGIIINDSILKVDTMNRLRREGMPLVTAIWRGGHSRLRPIVMTSLTTILAILPFLSRGDMGSALQYPLSLTLIVGMVAGTLVSLFFIPLVYYL
;
A
#
# COMPACT_ATOMS: atom_id res chain seq x y z
N PRO A 1 -27.41 26.30 1.83
CA PRO A 1 -26.09 25.75 1.98
C PRO A 1 -25.03 26.84 2.07
N VAL A 2 -24.16 26.78 3.06
CA VAL A 2 -23.00 27.67 3.19
C VAL A 2 -21.82 26.98 2.52
N LYS A 3 -21.24 27.60 1.48
CA LYS A 3 -20.03 27.12 0.83
C LYS A 3 -18.83 27.76 1.54
N ILE A 4 -17.94 26.94 2.07
CA ILE A 4 -16.70 27.36 2.71
C ILE A 4 -15.55 26.81 1.88
N THR A 5 -14.69 27.69 1.37
CA THR A 5 -13.44 27.33 0.72
C THR A 5 -12.32 27.81 1.62
N ALA A 6 -11.70 26.90 2.35
CA ALA A 6 -10.64 27.21 3.29
C ALA A 6 -9.64 26.05 3.33
N ASP A 7 -8.48 26.29 3.97
CA ASP A 7 -7.47 25.27 4.22
C ASP A 7 -8.01 24.17 5.15
N ASP A 8 -7.54 22.93 4.99
CA ASP A 8 -8.06 21.75 5.69
C ASP A 8 -8.14 21.93 7.22
N ARG A 9 -7.15 22.60 7.84
CA ARG A 9 -7.16 22.89 9.28
C ARG A 9 -8.29 23.83 9.68
N THR A 10 -8.59 24.80 8.84
CA THR A 10 -9.67 25.78 9.08
C THR A 10 -11.03 25.11 8.90
N VAL A 11 -11.18 24.25 7.91
CA VAL A 11 -12.40 23.46 7.70
C VAL A 11 -12.66 22.55 8.89
N GLU A 12 -11.65 21.87 9.42
CA GLU A 12 -11.77 20.99 10.59
C GLU A 12 -12.22 21.75 11.84
N SER A 13 -11.67 22.94 12.10
CA SER A 13 -12.07 23.77 13.22
C SER A 13 -13.51 24.27 13.13
N ILE A 14 -13.96 24.65 11.93
CA ILE A 14 -15.35 25.11 11.68
C ILE A 14 -16.32 23.95 11.89
N VAL A 15 -15.96 22.77 11.45
CA VAL A 15 -16.78 21.58 11.61
C VAL A 15 -16.94 21.20 13.07
N ASP A 16 -15.84 21.11 13.82
CA ASP A 16 -15.88 20.75 15.24
C ASP A 16 -16.72 21.77 16.03
N PHE A 17 -16.57 23.06 15.70
CA PHE A 17 -17.41 24.10 16.28
C PHE A 17 -18.91 23.91 15.94
N THR A 18 -19.21 23.62 14.66
CA THR A 18 -20.60 23.44 14.21
C THR A 18 -21.24 22.19 14.80
N GLU A 19 -20.51 21.08 14.87
CA GLU A 19 -20.99 19.86 15.54
C GLU A 19 -21.29 20.07 17.02
N ARG A 20 -20.43 20.79 17.75
CA ARG A 20 -20.67 21.11 19.15
C ARG A 20 -21.91 21.99 19.32
N PHE A 21 -22.12 22.96 18.43
CA PHE A 21 -23.27 23.83 18.45
C PHE A 21 -24.59 23.07 18.16
N VAL A 22 -24.58 22.19 17.17
CA VAL A 22 -25.75 21.38 16.80
C VAL A 22 -26.07 20.33 17.88
N LYS A 23 -25.05 19.74 18.53
CA LYS A 23 -25.27 18.84 19.66
C LYS A 23 -25.88 19.54 20.89
N ALA A 24 -25.63 20.85 21.04
CA ALA A 24 -26.19 21.62 22.15
C ALA A 24 -27.68 21.99 21.97
N ASP A 25 -28.21 22.06 20.74
CA ASP A 25 -29.61 22.34 20.45
C ASP A 25 -30.19 21.37 19.39
N PRO A 26 -31.02 20.39 19.81
CA PRO A 26 -31.57 19.36 18.91
C PRO A 26 -32.54 19.88 17.83
N ARG A 27 -32.84 21.19 17.83
CA ARG A 27 -33.68 21.81 16.77
C ARG A 27 -32.90 22.06 15.48
N TYR A 28 -31.58 21.94 15.50
CA TYR A 28 -30.72 22.13 14.34
C TYR A 28 -30.14 20.79 13.89
N SER A 29 -30.04 20.58 12.60
CA SER A 29 -29.32 19.48 11.99
C SER A 29 -28.30 20.03 11.01
N ALA A 30 -27.04 19.63 11.12
CA ALA A 30 -26.02 19.97 10.14
C ALA A 30 -25.69 18.73 9.32
N SER A 31 -25.71 18.85 8.01
CA SER A 31 -25.16 17.87 7.10
C SER A 31 -23.99 18.52 6.36
N PHE A 32 -22.83 17.91 6.48
CA PHE A 32 -21.63 18.40 5.84
C PHE A 32 -21.43 17.63 4.52
N THR A 33 -21.27 18.36 3.42
CA THR A 33 -21.03 17.79 2.10
C THR A 33 -19.86 18.51 1.45
N GLY A 34 -19.00 17.78 0.75
CA GLY A 34 -17.86 18.35 0.04
C GLY A 34 -16.69 17.38 -0.05
N ASN A 35 -15.72 17.73 -0.90
CA ASN A 35 -14.56 16.87 -1.16
C ASN A 35 -13.80 16.49 0.12
N TYR A 36 -13.72 17.36 1.10
CA TYR A 36 -13.04 17.08 2.38
C TYR A 36 -13.70 15.92 3.14
N TYR A 37 -15.02 15.95 3.27
CA TYR A 37 -15.77 14.89 3.98
C TYR A 37 -15.78 13.58 3.22
N SER A 38 -16.09 13.65 1.93
CA SER A 38 -16.07 12.47 1.07
C SER A 38 -14.69 11.81 1.08
N SER A 39 -13.63 12.59 1.04
CA SER A 39 -12.27 12.04 1.09
C SER A 39 -11.95 11.38 2.42
N ARG A 40 -12.35 11.98 3.54
CA ARG A 40 -12.09 11.44 4.89
C ARG A 40 -12.88 10.15 5.16
N GLU A 41 -14.16 10.14 4.76
CA GLU A 41 -15.01 8.96 4.88
C GLU A 41 -14.48 7.80 4.00
N MET A 42 -14.15 8.09 2.75
CA MET A 42 -13.55 7.10 1.84
C MET A 42 -12.20 6.59 2.32
N ILE A 43 -11.35 7.43 2.90
CA ILE A 43 -10.07 6.99 3.52
C ILE A 43 -10.35 6.02 4.68
N GLY A 44 -11.32 6.32 5.54
CA GLY A 44 -11.71 5.43 6.63
C GLY A 44 -12.20 4.08 6.13
N GLU A 45 -13.04 4.05 5.10
CA GLU A 45 -13.50 2.83 4.45
C GLU A 45 -12.36 2.05 3.80
N LEU A 46 -11.45 2.71 3.11
CA LEU A 46 -10.27 2.08 2.49
C LEU A 46 -9.35 1.44 3.54
N VAL A 47 -9.11 2.11 4.66
CA VAL A 47 -8.31 1.57 5.76
C VAL A 47 -8.98 0.33 6.37
N LEU A 48 -10.30 0.37 6.55
CA LEU A 48 -11.06 -0.78 7.05
C LEU A 48 -10.97 -1.96 6.08
N VAL A 49 -11.24 -1.73 4.80
CA VAL A 49 -11.15 -2.77 3.76
C VAL A 49 -9.74 -3.35 3.69
N LEU A 50 -8.71 -2.50 3.72
CA LEU A 50 -7.31 -2.94 3.72
C LEU A 50 -6.99 -3.78 4.96
N SER A 51 -7.46 -3.36 6.14
CA SER A 51 -7.24 -4.11 7.39
C SER A 51 -7.87 -5.50 7.35
N VAL A 52 -9.10 -5.60 6.85
CA VAL A 52 -9.79 -6.89 6.66
C VAL A 52 -9.05 -7.74 5.62
N ALA A 53 -8.64 -7.15 4.50
CA ALA A 53 -7.89 -7.86 3.46
C ALA A 53 -6.56 -8.42 3.99
N VAL A 54 -5.80 -7.62 4.75
CA VAL A 54 -4.54 -8.05 5.39
C VAL A 54 -4.78 -9.16 6.40
N ALA A 55 -5.85 -9.07 7.20
CA ALA A 55 -6.21 -10.13 8.16
C ALA A 55 -6.57 -11.45 7.44
N LEU A 56 -7.39 -11.39 6.40
CA LEU A 56 -7.73 -12.56 5.60
C LEU A 56 -6.50 -13.16 4.92
N LEU A 57 -5.65 -12.32 4.36
CA LEU A 57 -4.39 -12.74 3.75
C LEU A 57 -3.49 -13.45 4.77
N TYR A 58 -3.37 -12.91 5.98
CA TYR A 58 -2.61 -13.55 7.05
C TYR A 58 -3.09 -14.97 7.32
N PHE A 59 -4.40 -15.17 7.49
CA PHE A 59 -4.96 -16.50 7.74
C PHE A 59 -4.76 -17.47 6.57
N ILE A 60 -4.93 -16.99 5.33
CA ILE A 60 -4.69 -17.79 4.13
C ILE A 60 -3.22 -18.23 4.06
N LEU A 61 -2.28 -17.30 4.28
CA LEU A 61 -0.85 -17.59 4.26
C LEU A 61 -0.44 -18.52 5.43
N ALA A 62 -1.02 -18.34 6.62
CA ALA A 62 -0.76 -19.21 7.75
C ALA A 62 -1.18 -20.65 7.46
N ALA A 63 -2.33 -20.83 6.81
CA ALA A 63 -2.79 -22.14 6.36
C ALA A 63 -1.91 -22.73 5.23
N GLN A 64 -1.48 -21.89 4.27
CA GLN A 64 -0.66 -22.31 3.13
C GLN A 64 0.75 -22.72 3.53
N PHE A 65 1.38 -21.99 4.45
CA PHE A 65 2.75 -22.27 4.88
C PHE A 65 2.83 -23.20 6.11
N GLU A 66 1.69 -23.54 6.69
CA GLU A 66 1.62 -24.30 7.95
C GLU A 66 2.51 -23.66 9.05
N SER A 67 2.56 -22.33 9.07
CA SER A 67 3.41 -21.53 9.94
C SER A 67 2.75 -20.21 10.27
N ILE A 68 2.84 -19.77 11.53
CA ILE A 68 2.34 -18.47 11.98
C ILE A 68 3.37 -17.37 11.72
N VAL A 69 4.66 -17.72 11.68
CA VAL A 69 5.76 -16.75 11.57
C VAL A 69 5.98 -16.28 10.13
N GLN A 70 5.93 -17.18 9.16
CA GLN A 70 6.20 -16.84 7.76
C GLN A 70 5.24 -15.77 7.18
N PRO A 71 3.93 -15.80 7.46
CA PRO A 71 3.04 -14.70 7.07
C PRO A 71 3.41 -13.35 7.68
N LEU A 72 3.84 -13.32 8.95
CA LEU A 72 4.27 -12.08 9.60
C LEU A 72 5.49 -11.47 8.93
N VAL A 73 6.42 -12.30 8.47
CA VAL A 73 7.59 -11.85 7.70
C VAL A 73 7.16 -11.19 6.40
N ILE A 74 6.24 -11.81 5.64
CA ILE A 74 5.73 -11.27 4.39
C ILE A 74 4.96 -9.97 4.63
N LEU A 75 4.11 -9.93 5.66
CA LEU A 75 3.33 -8.73 5.97
C LEU A 75 4.18 -7.57 6.49
N SER A 76 5.31 -7.86 7.17
CA SER A 76 6.24 -6.82 7.61
C SER A 76 6.91 -6.06 6.46
N GLU A 77 7.04 -6.71 5.30
CA GLU A 77 7.52 -6.07 4.07
C GLU A 77 6.62 -4.91 3.65
N ILE A 78 5.29 -5.07 3.73
CA ILE A 78 4.33 -4.01 3.38
C ILE A 78 4.59 -2.74 4.19
N VAL A 79 4.88 -2.88 5.48
CA VAL A 79 5.13 -1.73 6.35
C VAL A 79 6.36 -0.94 5.88
N ILE A 80 7.41 -1.67 5.46
CA ILE A 80 8.63 -1.06 4.94
C ILE A 80 8.36 -0.37 3.60
N ASP A 81 7.60 -1.01 2.73
CA ASP A 81 7.27 -0.47 1.40
C ASP A 81 6.40 0.78 1.50
N VAL A 82 5.38 0.76 2.37
CA VAL A 82 4.52 1.92 2.65
C VAL A 82 5.35 3.07 3.22
N PHE A 83 6.30 2.79 4.10
CA PHE A 83 7.22 3.80 4.61
C PHE A 83 8.02 4.48 3.48
N TRP A 84 8.57 3.71 2.55
CA TRP A 84 9.30 4.25 1.41
C TRP A 84 8.41 5.09 0.49
N VAL A 85 7.17 4.67 0.25
CA VAL A 85 6.21 5.45 -0.52
C VAL A 85 5.93 6.79 0.15
N PHE A 86 5.64 6.80 1.45
CA PHE A 86 5.40 8.04 2.18
C PHE A 86 6.62 8.97 2.19
N LEU A 87 7.81 8.39 2.36
CA LEU A 87 9.05 9.17 2.31
C LEU A 87 9.22 9.87 0.96
N VAL A 88 9.01 9.16 -0.15
CA VAL A 88 9.18 9.74 -1.49
C VAL A 88 8.09 10.75 -1.81
N LEU A 89 6.82 10.48 -1.45
CA LEU A 89 5.74 11.45 -1.62
C LEU A 89 6.01 12.73 -0.84
N TRP A 90 6.50 12.61 0.40
CA TRP A 90 6.90 13.76 1.22
C TRP A 90 8.06 14.55 0.60
N LEU A 91 9.09 13.87 0.07
CA LEU A 91 10.23 14.53 -0.61
C LEU A 91 9.81 15.27 -1.89
N LEU A 92 8.79 14.76 -2.59
CA LEU A 92 8.27 15.39 -3.81
C LEU A 92 7.22 16.47 -3.52
N GLY A 93 6.83 16.65 -2.25
CA GLY A 93 5.81 17.62 -1.85
C GLY A 93 4.39 17.24 -2.30
N GLU A 94 4.17 15.96 -2.63
CA GLU A 94 2.85 15.47 -3.04
C GLU A 94 1.98 15.14 -1.84
N SER A 95 0.69 15.53 -1.91
CA SER A 95 -0.27 15.25 -0.85
C SER A 95 -0.81 13.83 -0.95
N LEU A 96 -1.04 13.21 0.21
CA LEU A 96 -1.77 11.96 0.29
C LEU A 96 -3.23 12.20 -0.06
N ASN A 97 -3.69 11.59 -1.12
CA ASN A 97 -5.07 11.61 -1.56
C ASN A 97 -5.60 10.18 -1.75
N ILE A 98 -6.89 10.05 -2.03
CA ILE A 98 -7.54 8.75 -2.24
C ILE A 98 -6.84 7.95 -3.34
N MET A 99 -6.37 8.59 -4.41
CA MET A 99 -5.70 7.92 -5.53
C MET A 99 -4.33 7.37 -5.11
N SER A 100 -3.57 8.10 -4.29
CA SER A 100 -2.33 7.59 -3.70
C SER A 100 -2.58 6.39 -2.79
N MET A 101 -3.66 6.40 -1.99
CA MET A 101 -4.01 5.27 -1.13
C MET A 101 -4.43 4.03 -1.93
N ILE A 102 -5.20 4.21 -3.01
CA ILE A 102 -5.51 3.11 -3.94
C ILE A 102 -4.20 2.54 -4.54
N GLY A 103 -3.27 3.42 -4.91
CA GLY A 103 -1.95 3.01 -5.38
C GLY A 103 -1.19 2.14 -4.36
N ILE A 104 -1.20 2.53 -3.08
CA ILE A 104 -0.60 1.74 -1.98
C ILE A 104 -1.23 0.35 -1.88
N VAL A 105 -2.57 0.26 -1.93
CA VAL A 105 -3.29 -1.02 -1.85
C VAL A 105 -2.91 -1.93 -3.03
N VAL A 106 -2.93 -1.39 -4.24
CA VAL A 106 -2.63 -2.15 -5.46
C VAL A 106 -1.17 -2.63 -5.46
N MET A 107 -0.21 -1.73 -5.17
CA MET A 107 1.21 -2.11 -5.12
C MET A 107 1.47 -3.20 -4.06
N SER A 108 0.86 -3.05 -2.87
CA SER A 108 1.01 -4.03 -1.79
C SER A 108 0.58 -5.42 -2.23
N GLY A 109 -0.54 -5.54 -2.96
CA GLY A 109 -1.02 -6.81 -3.49
C GLY A 109 -0.04 -7.46 -4.49
N ILE A 110 0.61 -6.66 -5.34
CA ILE A 110 1.60 -7.16 -6.31
C ILE A 110 2.87 -7.64 -5.59
N ILE A 111 3.39 -6.85 -4.66
CA ILE A 111 4.63 -7.16 -3.92
C ILE A 111 4.44 -8.41 -3.05
N ILE A 112 3.32 -8.50 -2.34
CA ILE A 112 3.00 -9.68 -1.52
C ILE A 112 2.99 -10.94 -2.37
N ASN A 113 2.38 -10.90 -3.54
CA ASN A 113 2.36 -12.05 -4.45
C ASN A 113 3.77 -12.52 -4.82
N ASP A 114 4.68 -11.58 -5.13
CA ASP A 114 6.07 -11.90 -5.44
C ASP A 114 6.81 -12.49 -4.23
N SER A 115 6.56 -12.01 -3.04
CA SER A 115 7.15 -12.47 -1.78
C SER A 115 6.64 -13.85 -1.37
N ILE A 116 5.34 -14.12 -1.55
CA ILE A 116 4.75 -15.45 -1.36
C ILE A 116 5.45 -16.49 -2.25
N LEU A 117 5.58 -16.21 -3.54
CA LEU A 117 6.22 -17.11 -4.50
C LEU A 117 7.70 -17.38 -4.17
N LYS A 118 8.38 -16.38 -3.61
CA LYS A 118 9.78 -16.50 -3.18
C LYS A 118 9.90 -17.42 -1.96
N VAL A 119 9.11 -17.15 -0.90
CA VAL A 119 9.09 -17.96 0.32
C VAL A 119 8.66 -19.40 0.02
N ASP A 120 7.63 -19.59 -0.80
CA ASP A 120 7.18 -20.92 -1.23
C ASP A 120 8.29 -21.70 -1.96
N THR A 121 9.01 -21.03 -2.86
CA THR A 121 10.15 -21.66 -3.55
C THR A 121 11.26 -22.07 -2.59
N MET A 122 11.59 -21.21 -1.60
CA MET A 122 12.59 -21.54 -0.57
C MET A 122 12.13 -22.72 0.30
N ASN A 123 10.86 -22.73 0.73
CA ASN A 123 10.26 -23.81 1.50
C ASN A 123 10.29 -25.14 0.74
N ARG A 124 9.95 -25.13 -0.56
CA ARG A 124 10.01 -26.31 -1.42
C ARG A 124 11.43 -26.88 -1.49
N LEU A 125 12.43 -26.03 -1.78
CA LEU A 125 13.84 -26.47 -1.84
C LEU A 125 14.32 -27.05 -0.49
N ARG A 126 13.84 -26.51 0.61
CA ARG A 126 14.11 -27.06 1.96
C ARG A 126 13.47 -28.42 2.17
N ARG A 127 12.23 -28.62 1.72
CA ARG A 127 11.54 -29.93 1.77
C ARG A 127 12.23 -30.98 0.89
N GLU A 128 12.88 -30.56 -0.19
CA GLU A 128 13.72 -31.42 -1.07
C GLU A 128 15.08 -31.78 -0.42
N GLY A 129 15.35 -31.36 0.84
CA GLY A 129 16.55 -31.70 1.60
C GLY A 129 17.73 -30.76 1.38
N MET A 130 17.55 -29.61 0.74
CA MET A 130 18.64 -28.64 0.58
C MET A 130 19.00 -27.93 1.90
N PRO A 131 20.30 -27.66 2.14
CA PRO A 131 20.73 -26.82 3.26
C PRO A 131 20.08 -25.43 3.18
N LEU A 132 19.79 -24.82 4.37
CA LEU A 132 19.09 -23.53 4.47
C LEU A 132 19.67 -22.45 3.56
N VAL A 133 20.98 -22.20 3.67
CA VAL A 133 21.66 -21.17 2.88
C VAL A 133 21.56 -21.42 1.37
N THR A 134 21.70 -22.67 0.95
CA THR A 134 21.58 -23.05 -0.47
C THR A 134 20.15 -22.87 -0.99
N ALA A 135 19.16 -23.22 -0.17
CA ALA A 135 17.74 -23.06 -0.52
C ALA A 135 17.38 -21.57 -0.66
N ILE A 136 17.85 -20.71 0.24
CA ILE A 136 17.68 -19.26 0.18
C ILE A 136 18.32 -18.70 -1.09
N TRP A 137 19.56 -19.05 -1.36
CA TRP A 137 20.32 -18.54 -2.50
C TRP A 137 19.70 -18.99 -3.85
N ARG A 138 19.39 -20.27 -3.99
CA ARG A 138 18.74 -20.80 -5.20
C ARG A 138 17.31 -20.30 -5.35
N GLY A 139 16.53 -20.26 -4.28
CA GLY A 139 15.16 -19.77 -4.28
C GLY A 139 15.09 -18.28 -4.67
N GLY A 140 15.93 -17.44 -4.05
CA GLY A 140 16.04 -16.03 -4.39
C GLY A 140 16.48 -15.81 -5.85
N HIS A 141 17.53 -16.50 -6.29
CA HIS A 141 18.06 -16.34 -7.65
C HIS A 141 17.07 -16.82 -8.73
N SER A 142 16.37 -17.92 -8.49
CA SER A 142 15.37 -18.46 -9.45
C SER A 142 14.17 -17.51 -9.66
N ARG A 143 13.83 -16.71 -8.65
CA ARG A 143 12.70 -15.76 -8.68
C ARG A 143 13.10 -14.34 -9.07
N LEU A 144 14.40 -14.04 -9.10
CA LEU A 144 14.89 -12.70 -9.44
C LEU A 144 14.43 -12.24 -10.83
N ARG A 145 14.61 -13.06 -11.85
CA ARG A 145 14.19 -12.71 -13.22
C ARG A 145 12.68 -12.47 -13.36
N PRO A 146 11.78 -13.38 -12.93
CA PRO A 146 10.34 -13.13 -12.97
C PRO A 146 9.94 -11.85 -12.24
N ILE A 147 10.43 -11.62 -11.03
CA ILE A 147 10.07 -10.44 -10.22
C ILE A 147 10.52 -9.14 -10.89
N VAL A 148 11.76 -9.08 -11.38
CA VAL A 148 12.25 -7.89 -12.09
C VAL A 148 11.47 -7.66 -13.40
N MET A 149 11.09 -8.72 -14.11
CA MET A 149 10.26 -8.58 -15.31
C MET A 149 8.87 -8.04 -15.00
N THR A 150 8.18 -8.58 -13.98
CA THR A 150 6.85 -8.08 -13.57
C THR A 150 6.91 -6.63 -13.13
N SER A 151 7.88 -6.27 -12.29
CA SER A 151 8.07 -4.89 -11.84
C SER A 151 8.37 -3.94 -13.00
N LEU A 152 9.28 -4.30 -13.88
CA LEU A 152 9.65 -3.47 -15.02
C LEU A 152 8.48 -3.29 -16.00
N THR A 153 7.76 -4.35 -16.33
CA THR A 153 6.60 -4.26 -17.23
C THR A 153 5.48 -3.42 -16.61
N THR A 154 5.23 -3.56 -15.32
CA THR A 154 4.22 -2.75 -14.61
C THR A 154 4.63 -1.27 -14.58
N ILE A 155 5.89 -0.95 -14.27
CA ILE A 155 6.40 0.42 -14.28
C ILE A 155 6.30 1.03 -15.68
N LEU A 156 6.72 0.31 -16.73
CA LEU A 156 6.63 0.80 -18.10
C LEU A 156 5.19 1.02 -18.57
N ALA A 157 4.27 0.15 -18.15
CA ALA A 157 2.85 0.29 -18.49
C ALA A 157 2.20 1.52 -17.82
N ILE A 158 2.66 1.90 -16.64
CA ILE A 158 2.11 3.03 -15.86
C ILE A 158 2.85 4.35 -16.15
N LEU A 159 4.06 4.29 -16.67
CA LEU A 159 4.91 5.46 -16.95
C LEU A 159 4.20 6.57 -17.76
N PRO A 160 3.40 6.29 -18.80
CA PRO A 160 2.69 7.32 -19.54
C PRO A 160 1.74 8.16 -18.70
N PHE A 161 1.17 7.59 -17.61
CA PHE A 161 0.23 8.29 -16.73
C PHE A 161 0.90 9.27 -15.75
N LEU A 162 2.24 9.37 -15.76
CA LEU A 162 2.97 10.43 -15.04
C LEU A 162 2.93 11.78 -15.75
N SER A 163 2.40 11.85 -16.98
CA SER A 163 2.30 13.13 -17.69
C SER A 163 1.29 14.05 -17.01
N ARG A 164 1.73 15.29 -16.76
CA ARG A 164 0.87 16.35 -16.21
C ARG A 164 0.38 17.22 -17.38
N GLY A 165 -0.88 17.25 -17.67
CA GLY A 165 -1.40 18.14 -18.71
C GLY A 165 -2.80 17.78 -19.23
N ASP A 166 -3.27 16.58 -18.97
CA ASP A 166 -4.59 16.13 -19.40
C ASP A 166 -5.63 16.29 -18.29
N MET A 167 -6.91 16.33 -18.67
CA MET A 167 -8.01 16.46 -17.70
C MET A 167 -8.05 15.35 -16.64
N GLY A 168 -7.48 14.16 -16.92
CA GLY A 168 -7.37 13.04 -16.00
C GLY A 168 -6.13 13.05 -15.13
N SER A 169 -5.16 13.93 -15.36
CA SER A 169 -3.86 13.90 -14.68
C SER A 169 -3.95 14.08 -13.17
N ALA A 170 -4.92 14.84 -12.68
CA ALA A 170 -5.16 15.04 -11.25
C ALA A 170 -5.45 13.73 -10.49
N LEU A 171 -6.05 12.74 -11.16
CA LEU A 171 -6.35 11.42 -10.58
C LEU A 171 -5.27 10.39 -10.90
N GLN A 172 -4.78 10.40 -12.15
CA GLN A 172 -3.84 9.39 -12.65
C GLN A 172 -2.42 9.59 -12.12
N TYR A 173 -1.98 10.83 -11.97
CA TYR A 173 -0.61 11.14 -11.54
C TYR A 173 -0.29 10.64 -10.13
N PRO A 174 -1.09 10.94 -9.07
CA PRO A 174 -0.81 10.45 -7.73
C PRO A 174 -0.85 8.92 -7.63
N LEU A 175 -1.79 8.29 -8.34
CA LEU A 175 -1.90 6.84 -8.43
C LEU A 175 -0.65 6.24 -9.06
N SER A 176 -0.25 6.74 -10.23
CA SER A 176 0.90 6.24 -10.99
C SER A 176 2.21 6.44 -10.26
N LEU A 177 2.38 7.60 -9.65
CA LEU A 177 3.57 7.92 -8.86
C LEU A 177 3.72 6.95 -7.69
N THR A 178 2.66 6.74 -6.94
CA THR A 178 2.63 5.81 -5.80
C THR A 178 2.95 4.38 -6.22
N LEU A 179 2.34 3.92 -7.32
CA LEU A 179 2.59 2.58 -7.87
C LEU A 179 4.05 2.42 -8.31
N ILE A 180 4.61 3.38 -9.05
CA ILE A 180 5.99 3.28 -9.53
C ILE A 180 6.98 3.29 -8.37
N VAL A 181 6.82 4.21 -7.43
CA VAL A 181 7.68 4.31 -6.24
C VAL A 181 7.58 3.02 -5.41
N GLY A 182 6.34 2.56 -5.16
CA GLY A 182 6.11 1.34 -4.40
C GLY A 182 6.69 0.11 -5.09
N MET A 183 6.52 -0.02 -6.41
CA MET A 183 7.09 -1.14 -7.17
C MET A 183 8.62 -1.16 -7.16
N VAL A 184 9.27 0.01 -7.29
CA VAL A 184 10.74 0.09 -7.22
C VAL A 184 11.21 -0.25 -5.81
N ALA A 185 10.66 0.40 -4.79
CA ALA A 185 11.03 0.16 -3.39
C ALA A 185 10.75 -1.27 -2.97
N GLY A 186 9.52 -1.77 -3.21
CA GLY A 186 9.11 -3.11 -2.84
C GLY A 186 9.91 -4.20 -3.55
N THR A 187 10.24 -4.03 -4.82
CA THR A 187 11.13 -4.99 -5.51
C THR A 187 12.50 -5.06 -4.84
N LEU A 188 13.08 -3.91 -4.48
CA LEU A 188 14.38 -3.86 -3.79
C LEU A 188 14.28 -4.48 -2.39
N VAL A 189 13.27 -4.09 -1.62
CA VAL A 189 13.03 -4.62 -0.27
C VAL A 189 12.81 -6.14 -0.35
N SER A 190 11.94 -6.62 -1.21
CA SER A 190 11.66 -8.04 -1.39
C SER A 190 12.92 -8.85 -1.73
N LEU A 191 13.83 -8.30 -2.54
CA LEU A 191 15.04 -9.02 -2.93
C LEU A 191 16.04 -9.20 -1.78
N PHE A 192 16.12 -8.24 -0.85
CA PHE A 192 17.08 -8.27 0.24
C PHE A 192 16.45 -8.68 1.58
N PHE A 193 15.29 -8.15 1.90
CA PHE A 193 14.63 -8.32 3.18
C PHE A 193 14.13 -9.77 3.38
N ILE A 194 13.41 -10.30 2.40
CA ILE A 194 12.85 -11.66 2.50
C ILE A 194 13.93 -12.74 2.72
N PRO A 195 15.03 -12.80 1.94
CA PRO A 195 16.10 -13.76 2.19
C PRO A 195 16.77 -13.58 3.56
N LEU A 196 16.93 -12.31 4.00
CA LEU A 196 17.55 -12.00 5.28
C LEU A 196 16.70 -12.50 6.46
N VAL A 197 15.41 -12.17 6.46
CA VAL A 197 14.52 -12.56 7.55
C VAL A 197 14.21 -14.05 7.52
N TYR A 198 14.20 -14.68 6.35
CA TYR A 198 14.06 -16.13 6.24
C TYR A 198 15.28 -16.89 6.80
N TYR A 199 16.46 -16.27 6.84
CA TYR A 199 17.67 -16.84 7.43
C TYR A 199 17.67 -16.76 8.97
N LEU A 200 17.08 -15.71 9.56
CA LEU A 200 16.99 -15.50 11.01
C LEU A 200 16.03 -16.47 11.70
#